data_a9c90ebf250a7bae0981f9528999dfe7
#
_entry.id   a9c90ebf250a7bae0981f9528999dfe7
#
_cell.length_a   1.000
_cell.length_b   1.000
_cell.length_c   1.000
_cell.angle_alpha   90.00
_cell.angle_beta   90.00
_cell.angle_gamma   90.00
#
_symmetry.space_group_name_H-M   'P 1'
#
loop_
_entity.id
_entity.type
_entity.pdbx_description
1 polymer ?
#
loop_
_entity_poly.entity_id
_entity_poly.type
_entity_poly.pdbx_seq_one_letter_code
_entity_poly.pdbx_strand_id
1 'polypeptide(L)'
;DMCCGVGNLEVKHSNPRNIYMSTLDQADVDVMLATKTCVAAQRFQYDYLNDDITDDGKIDYTLTNKIPQSLRDAIAKGKKILVLMNPPYAESGEGIGGGNKDKVAKTKFAASAMSDYGKSSNELFTQFVARIFQEIPTATLAMFSKLKYINAPNFEKFRKIWNANYLGGFVVHSKAFDGLKGNFPIGFLIWKTNKNVNQHTPIKEV
;
A
#
# COMPACT_ATOMS: atom_id res chain seq x y z
N ASP A 1 8.13 -3.80 -0.28
CA ASP A 1 6.74 -4.11 0.10
C ASP A 1 6.48 -3.64 1.52
N MET A 2 5.39 -2.89 1.72
CA MET A 2 4.99 -2.31 3.01
C MET A 2 3.98 -3.20 3.78
N CYS A 3 3.58 -4.32 3.23
CA CYS A 3 2.60 -5.24 3.82
C CYS A 3 2.89 -6.68 3.38
N CYS A 4 4.17 -7.07 3.46
CA CYS A 4 4.69 -8.31 2.86
C CYS A 4 4.17 -9.60 3.52
N GLY A 5 3.58 -9.52 4.74
CA GLY A 5 3.27 -10.72 5.51
C GLY A 5 4.52 -11.58 5.67
N VAL A 6 4.44 -12.85 5.29
CA VAL A 6 5.59 -13.79 5.33
C VAL A 6 6.45 -13.77 4.05
N GLY A 7 6.27 -12.78 3.16
CA GLY A 7 7.13 -12.55 1.99
C GLY A 7 6.81 -13.39 0.75
N ASN A 8 5.57 -13.78 0.57
CA ASN A 8 5.16 -14.63 -0.57
C ASN A 8 5.35 -13.97 -1.95
N LEU A 9 5.24 -12.65 -2.04
CA LEU A 9 5.43 -11.91 -3.30
C LEU A 9 6.92 -11.83 -3.70
N GLU A 10 7.84 -11.87 -2.73
CA GLU A 10 9.25 -11.60 -2.92
C GLU A 10 10.11 -12.84 -3.14
N VAL A 11 9.61 -14.04 -2.86
CA VAL A 11 10.39 -15.30 -2.87
C VAL A 11 11.04 -15.64 -4.22
N LYS A 12 10.55 -15.07 -5.33
CA LYS A 12 11.06 -15.32 -6.68
C LYS A 12 11.98 -14.21 -7.21
N HIS A 13 12.25 -13.16 -6.42
CA HIS A 13 13.10 -12.08 -6.87
C HIS A 13 14.59 -12.47 -6.92
N SER A 14 15.27 -12.04 -7.98
CA SER A 14 16.69 -12.38 -8.24
C SER A 14 17.68 -11.52 -7.44
N ASN A 15 17.26 -10.38 -6.89
CA ASN A 15 18.16 -9.45 -6.19
C ASN A 15 17.59 -9.01 -4.81
N PRO A 16 17.56 -9.94 -3.83
CA PRO A 16 16.96 -9.66 -2.52
C PRO A 16 17.69 -8.57 -1.69
N ARG A 17 18.94 -8.20 -2.02
CA ARG A 17 19.66 -7.14 -1.29
C ARG A 17 19.05 -5.75 -1.45
N ASN A 18 18.35 -5.51 -2.55
CA ASN A 18 17.68 -4.25 -2.83
C ASN A 18 16.20 -4.29 -2.47
N ILE A 19 15.77 -5.26 -1.66
CA ILE A 19 14.39 -5.43 -1.23
C ILE A 19 14.27 -5.02 0.23
N TYR A 20 13.23 -4.24 0.50
CA TYR A 20 12.78 -3.82 1.83
C TYR A 20 11.39 -4.38 2.05
N MET A 21 11.24 -5.17 3.09
CA MET A 21 10.03 -5.93 3.40
C MET A 21 9.56 -5.57 4.80
N SER A 22 8.42 -4.93 4.90
CA SER A 22 7.83 -4.63 6.20
C SER A 22 6.45 -5.27 6.35
N THR A 23 6.12 -5.62 7.55
CA THR A 23 4.83 -6.19 7.93
C THR A 23 4.38 -5.64 9.28
N LEU A 24 3.08 -5.70 9.54
CA LEU A 24 2.48 -5.22 10.79
C LEU A 24 2.94 -6.07 11.98
N ASP A 25 2.95 -7.39 11.83
CA ASP A 25 3.21 -8.32 12.90
C ASP A 25 4.68 -8.75 12.98
N GLN A 26 5.27 -8.67 14.16
CA GLN A 26 6.63 -9.18 14.40
C GLN A 26 6.72 -10.69 14.12
N ALA A 27 5.65 -11.44 14.38
CA ALA A 27 5.60 -12.88 14.10
C ALA A 27 5.86 -13.22 12.63
N ASP A 28 5.39 -12.39 11.69
CA ASP A 28 5.69 -12.58 10.26
C ASP A 28 7.18 -12.41 9.97
N VAL A 29 7.83 -11.42 10.60
CA VAL A 29 9.28 -11.23 10.48
C VAL A 29 10.02 -12.45 11.02
N ASP A 30 9.61 -12.96 12.17
CA ASP A 30 10.22 -14.14 12.80
C ASP A 30 10.06 -15.39 11.92
N VAL A 31 8.91 -15.57 11.28
CA VAL A 31 8.68 -16.62 10.27
C VAL A 31 9.62 -16.47 9.08
N MET A 32 9.74 -15.26 8.51
CA MET A 32 10.67 -15.01 7.39
C MET A 32 12.13 -15.27 7.77
N LEU A 33 12.50 -14.99 9.01
CA LEU A 33 13.85 -15.30 9.53
C LEU A 33 14.07 -16.80 9.67
N ALA A 34 13.12 -17.51 10.28
CA ALA A 34 13.19 -18.96 10.50
C ALA A 34 13.18 -19.75 9.18
N THR A 35 12.37 -19.34 8.22
CA THR A 35 12.25 -19.99 6.89
C THR A 35 13.32 -19.53 5.90
N LYS A 36 14.18 -18.59 6.29
CA LYS A 36 15.20 -17.98 5.43
C LYS A 36 14.63 -17.35 4.14
N THR A 37 13.42 -16.80 4.23
CA THR A 37 12.78 -16.11 3.11
C THR A 37 13.54 -14.82 2.80
N CYS A 38 13.99 -14.64 1.56
CA CYS A 38 14.72 -13.44 1.08
C CYS A 38 15.86 -13.02 2.03
N VAL A 39 16.80 -13.91 2.33
CA VAL A 39 17.84 -13.74 3.38
C VAL A 39 18.59 -12.42 3.31
N ALA A 40 18.89 -11.93 2.10
CA ALA A 40 19.64 -10.69 1.90
C ALA A 40 18.75 -9.42 1.88
N ALA A 41 17.42 -9.57 1.92
CA ALA A 41 16.48 -8.44 2.03
C ALA A 41 16.48 -7.87 3.45
N GLN A 42 16.15 -6.61 3.58
CA GLN A 42 15.89 -5.99 4.88
C GLN A 42 14.44 -6.24 5.28
N ARG A 43 14.24 -7.02 6.32
CA ARG A 43 12.94 -7.45 6.85
C ARG A 43 12.74 -6.85 8.23
N PHE A 44 11.63 -6.15 8.45
CA PHE A 44 11.39 -5.44 9.70
C PHE A 44 9.90 -5.27 10.00
N GLN A 45 9.56 -5.19 11.28
CA GLN A 45 8.21 -4.86 11.72
C GLN A 45 7.97 -3.37 11.55
N TYR A 46 6.84 -3.02 10.92
CA TYR A 46 6.45 -1.63 10.73
C TYR A 46 4.95 -1.51 10.47
N ASP A 47 4.27 -0.71 11.27
CA ASP A 47 2.88 -0.36 11.02
C ASP A 47 2.82 0.83 10.04
N TYR A 48 2.74 0.51 8.75
CA TYR A 48 2.81 1.51 7.69
C TYR A 48 1.73 2.59 7.79
N LEU A 49 0.60 2.35 8.47
CA LEU A 49 -0.49 3.31 8.57
C LEU A 49 -0.52 4.08 9.91
N ASN A 50 0.33 3.71 10.88
CA ASN A 50 0.38 4.37 12.18
C ASN A 50 1.78 4.82 12.61
N ASP A 51 2.84 4.10 12.23
CA ASP A 51 4.22 4.45 12.58
C ASP A 51 4.71 5.67 11.77
N ASP A 52 5.56 6.50 12.38
CA ASP A 52 6.24 7.65 11.78
C ASP A 52 5.29 8.70 11.16
N ILE A 53 4.10 8.83 11.71
CA ILE A 53 3.11 9.83 11.30
C ILE A 53 2.96 10.85 12.43
N THR A 54 3.15 12.13 12.10
CA THR A 54 2.92 13.24 13.01
C THR A 54 1.42 13.54 13.15
N ASP A 55 1.03 14.36 14.13
CA ASP A 55 -0.38 14.68 14.34
C ASP A 55 -0.98 15.55 13.21
N ASP A 56 -0.11 16.25 12.47
CA ASP A 56 -0.48 17.00 11.25
C ASP A 56 -0.36 16.17 9.95
N GLY A 57 -0.19 14.86 10.07
CA GLY A 57 -0.20 13.92 8.94
C GLY A 57 1.07 13.89 8.09
N LYS A 58 2.17 14.45 8.57
CA LYS A 58 3.48 14.36 7.89
C LYS A 58 4.21 13.08 8.28
N ILE A 59 5.19 12.71 7.46
CA ILE A 59 6.05 11.56 7.72
C ILE A 59 7.33 12.03 8.42
N ASP A 60 7.61 11.44 9.58
CA ASP A 60 8.82 11.69 10.36
C ASP A 60 9.44 10.37 10.86
N TYR A 61 10.43 9.88 10.15
CA TYR A 61 11.11 8.62 10.45
C TYR A 61 11.88 8.61 11.78
N THR A 62 12.00 9.75 12.44
CA THR A 62 12.68 9.83 13.75
C THR A 62 11.78 9.36 14.89
N LEU A 63 10.47 9.28 14.69
CA LEU A 63 9.51 8.89 15.72
C LEU A 63 9.72 7.45 16.17
N THR A 64 9.92 6.51 15.24
CA THR A 64 10.15 5.10 15.58
C THR A 64 11.56 4.61 15.25
N ASN A 65 12.24 5.25 14.30
CA ASN A 65 13.54 4.80 13.76
C ASN A 65 13.53 3.36 13.19
N LYS A 66 12.37 2.82 12.83
CA LYS A 66 12.24 1.45 12.31
C LYS A 66 12.63 1.33 10.85
N ILE A 67 12.40 2.37 10.04
CA ILE A 67 12.74 2.36 8.61
C ILE A 67 14.27 2.33 8.44
N PRO A 68 14.83 1.36 7.70
CA PRO A 68 16.27 1.28 7.44
C PRO A 68 16.84 2.56 6.85
N GLN A 69 18.00 3.02 7.33
CA GLN A 69 18.64 4.26 6.87
C GLN A 69 18.85 4.27 5.34
N SER A 70 19.24 3.14 4.77
CA SER A 70 19.43 3.01 3.32
C SER A 70 18.15 3.25 2.51
N LEU A 71 16.98 2.88 3.05
CA LEU A 71 15.68 3.18 2.42
C LEU A 71 15.34 4.66 2.57
N ARG A 72 15.52 5.25 3.76
CA ARG A 72 15.34 6.69 3.99
C ARG A 72 16.20 7.53 3.02
N ASP A 73 17.45 7.15 2.87
CA ASP A 73 18.38 7.81 1.94
C ASP A 73 17.94 7.67 0.47
N ALA A 74 17.43 6.51 0.09
CA ALA A 74 16.92 6.29 -1.26
C ALA A 74 15.69 7.15 -1.56
N ILE A 75 14.78 7.27 -0.61
CA ILE A 75 13.59 8.14 -0.71
C ILE A 75 14.02 9.61 -0.79
N ALA A 76 14.86 10.08 0.14
CA ALA A 76 15.33 11.46 0.19
C ALA A 76 16.10 11.88 -1.06
N LYS A 77 16.87 10.97 -1.67
CA LYS A 77 17.63 11.18 -2.91
C LYS A 77 16.78 11.02 -4.17
N GLY A 78 15.47 10.78 -4.04
CA GLY A 78 14.57 10.58 -5.19
C GLY A 78 14.94 9.39 -6.09
N LYS A 79 15.47 8.31 -5.50
CA LYS A 79 15.82 7.11 -6.27
C LYS A 79 14.58 6.49 -6.90
N LYS A 80 14.77 5.75 -7.99
CA LYS A 80 13.70 4.96 -8.60
C LYS A 80 13.32 3.82 -7.67
N ILE A 81 12.11 3.88 -7.12
CA ILE A 81 11.59 2.87 -6.19
C ILE A 81 10.38 2.20 -6.82
N LEU A 82 10.42 0.88 -6.88
CA LEU A 82 9.25 0.04 -7.17
C LEU A 82 8.63 -0.36 -5.83
N VAL A 83 7.37 -0.05 -5.67
CA VAL A 83 6.53 -0.56 -4.59
C VAL A 83 5.71 -1.72 -5.13
N LEU A 84 5.98 -2.91 -4.64
CA LEU A 84 5.21 -4.11 -4.92
C LEU A 84 4.42 -4.46 -3.67
N MET A 85 3.09 -4.67 -3.77
CA MET A 85 2.30 -4.99 -2.59
C MET A 85 0.97 -5.69 -2.90
N ASN A 86 0.50 -6.44 -1.92
CA ASN A 86 -0.86 -6.96 -1.83
C ASN A 86 -1.50 -6.47 -0.52
N PRO A 87 -1.99 -5.22 -0.46
CA PRO A 87 -2.48 -4.62 0.76
C PRO A 87 -3.80 -5.27 1.23
N PRO A 88 -4.12 -5.16 2.53
CA PRO A 88 -5.36 -5.73 3.06
C PRO A 88 -6.60 -5.12 2.40
N TYR A 89 -7.59 -5.97 2.09
CA TYR A 89 -8.86 -5.56 1.44
C TYR A 89 -9.94 -5.12 2.43
N ALA A 90 -9.61 -4.95 3.70
CA ALA A 90 -10.53 -4.51 4.74
C ALA A 90 -10.92 -3.03 4.60
N GLU A 91 -12.09 -2.70 5.15
CA GLU A 91 -12.56 -1.33 5.29
C GLU A 91 -12.46 -0.92 6.78
N SER A 92 -11.88 0.24 7.06
CA SER A 92 -11.97 0.87 8.38
C SER A 92 -13.24 1.73 8.45
N GLY A 93 -14.02 1.60 9.51
CA GLY A 93 -15.20 2.46 9.67
C GLY A 93 -16.12 2.00 10.78
N GLU A 94 -16.79 2.96 11.41
CA GLU A 94 -17.91 2.73 12.33
C GLU A 94 -19.10 2.22 11.52
N GLY A 95 -19.31 0.92 11.50
CA GLY A 95 -20.47 0.32 10.85
C GLY A 95 -21.73 0.47 11.72
N ILE A 96 -22.58 1.42 11.41
CA ILE A 96 -24.01 1.36 11.76
C ILE A 96 -24.67 0.45 10.72
N GLY A 97 -24.90 -0.83 11.06
CA GLY A 97 -25.62 -1.76 10.19
C GLY A 97 -25.08 -3.18 10.25
N GLY A 98 -25.86 -4.09 10.79
CA GLY A 98 -25.60 -5.49 11.09
C GLY A 98 -24.91 -6.30 9.99
N GLY A 99 -23.75 -6.77 10.30
CA GLY A 99 -22.94 -7.75 9.63
C GLY A 99 -21.57 -7.77 10.30
N ASN A 100 -21.05 -8.95 10.64
CA ASN A 100 -19.73 -9.17 11.22
C ASN A 100 -18.62 -8.60 10.31
N LYS A 101 -18.44 -7.28 10.33
CA LYS A 101 -17.22 -6.63 9.85
C LYS A 101 -16.40 -6.33 11.09
N ASP A 102 -15.28 -6.98 11.24
CA ASP A 102 -14.30 -6.64 12.26
C ASP A 102 -14.02 -5.14 12.13
N LYS A 103 -14.31 -4.40 13.19
CA LYS A 103 -14.14 -2.94 13.23
C LYS A 103 -12.64 -2.66 13.24
N VAL A 104 -12.08 -2.35 12.09
CA VAL A 104 -10.71 -1.85 12.01
C VAL A 104 -10.74 -0.40 12.49
N ALA A 105 -9.99 -0.09 13.55
CA ALA A 105 -9.87 1.27 14.07
C ALA A 105 -9.34 2.21 12.97
N LYS A 106 -9.75 3.48 13.02
CA LYS A 106 -9.24 4.49 12.10
C LYS A 106 -7.74 4.66 12.30
N THR A 107 -6.94 4.47 11.24
CA THR A 107 -5.49 4.60 11.33
C THR A 107 -5.06 6.05 11.54
N LYS A 108 -3.86 6.27 12.11
CA LYS A 108 -3.31 7.61 12.33
C LYS A 108 -3.18 8.37 11.01
N PHE A 109 -2.70 7.72 9.96
CA PHE A 109 -2.59 8.33 8.63
C PHE A 109 -3.94 8.77 8.06
N ALA A 110 -4.97 7.91 8.12
CA ALA A 110 -6.29 8.27 7.64
C ALA A 110 -6.91 9.42 8.44
N ALA A 111 -6.65 9.47 9.75
CA ALA A 111 -7.18 10.51 10.62
C ALA A 111 -6.55 11.88 10.39
N SER A 112 -5.24 11.93 10.13
CA SER A 112 -4.46 13.17 10.06
C SER A 112 -4.18 13.67 8.65
N ALA A 113 -4.08 12.77 7.63
CA ALA A 113 -3.62 13.11 6.29
C ALA A 113 -4.67 12.92 5.18
N MET A 114 -5.84 12.32 5.46
CA MET A 114 -6.77 11.94 4.39
C MET A 114 -8.14 12.64 4.47
N SER A 115 -8.25 13.81 5.10
CA SER A 115 -9.51 14.57 5.18
C SER A 115 -10.14 14.84 3.82
N ASP A 116 -9.33 15.14 2.81
CA ASP A 116 -9.78 15.53 1.48
C ASP A 116 -10.12 14.34 0.56
N TYR A 117 -9.75 13.12 0.96
CA TYR A 117 -10.00 11.91 0.18
C TYR A 117 -11.45 11.40 0.26
N GLY A 118 -12.25 11.93 1.20
CA GLY A 118 -13.64 11.55 1.40
C GLY A 118 -13.80 10.07 1.80
N LYS A 119 -14.84 9.40 1.30
CA LYS A 119 -15.15 8.01 1.72
C LYS A 119 -14.07 6.98 1.35
N SER A 120 -13.22 7.28 0.40
CA SER A 120 -12.13 6.36 0.01
C SER A 120 -11.09 6.17 1.13
N SER A 121 -10.99 7.12 2.08
CA SER A 121 -10.13 6.99 3.25
C SER A 121 -10.50 5.81 4.17
N ASN A 122 -11.69 5.25 4.03
CA ASN A 122 -12.12 4.06 4.78
C ASN A 122 -11.55 2.74 4.23
N GLU A 123 -11.05 2.71 3.01
CA GLU A 123 -10.46 1.52 2.42
C GLU A 123 -8.95 1.47 2.74
N LEU A 124 -8.48 0.41 3.41
CA LEU A 124 -7.08 0.32 3.84
C LEU A 124 -6.12 0.43 2.65
N PHE A 125 -6.40 -0.23 1.52
CA PHE A 125 -5.51 -0.16 0.37
C PHE A 125 -5.32 1.28 -0.16
N THR A 126 -6.36 2.15 -0.09
CA THR A 126 -6.22 3.55 -0.49
C THR A 126 -5.40 4.37 0.50
N GLN A 127 -5.40 3.99 1.77
CA GLN A 127 -4.52 4.61 2.77
C GLN A 127 -3.05 4.31 2.46
N PHE A 128 -2.72 3.05 2.10
CA PHE A 128 -1.39 2.68 1.61
C PHE A 128 -0.99 3.52 0.38
N VAL A 129 -1.85 3.57 -0.63
CA VAL A 129 -1.59 4.33 -1.86
C VAL A 129 -1.40 5.82 -1.59
N ALA A 130 -2.24 6.43 -0.74
CA ALA A 130 -2.15 7.83 -0.39
C ALA A 130 -0.84 8.14 0.37
N ARG A 131 -0.44 7.29 1.33
CA ARG A 131 0.85 7.44 2.02
C ARG A 131 2.03 7.28 1.07
N ILE A 132 2.04 6.27 0.21
CA ILE A 132 3.10 6.09 -0.80
C ILE A 132 3.21 7.33 -1.70
N PHE A 133 2.08 7.89 -2.13
CA PHE A 133 2.06 9.09 -2.97
C PHE A 133 2.64 10.31 -2.26
N GLN A 134 2.41 10.43 -0.95
CA GLN A 134 3.01 11.50 -0.13
C GLN A 134 4.49 11.28 0.11
N GLU A 135 4.89 10.07 0.46
CA GLU A 135 6.22 9.68 0.92
C GLU A 135 7.20 9.47 -0.24
N ILE A 136 6.74 8.82 -1.33
CA ILE A 136 7.54 8.45 -2.49
C ILE A 136 6.84 8.95 -3.77
N PRO A 137 6.82 10.28 -4.02
CA PRO A 137 5.98 10.88 -5.06
C PRO A 137 6.32 10.45 -6.49
N THR A 138 7.45 9.79 -6.69
CA THR A 138 7.91 9.28 -7.99
C THR A 138 7.95 7.75 -8.04
N ALA A 139 7.26 7.06 -7.14
CA ALA A 139 7.22 5.60 -7.10
C ALA A 139 6.63 5.00 -8.38
N THR A 140 7.10 3.81 -8.73
CA THR A 140 6.32 2.89 -9.55
C THR A 140 5.60 1.95 -8.60
N LEU A 141 4.28 1.97 -8.62
CA LEU A 141 3.42 1.19 -7.74
C LEU A 141 2.84 0.02 -8.52
N ALA A 142 3.13 -1.20 -8.10
CA ALA A 142 2.56 -2.43 -8.62
C ALA A 142 1.79 -3.12 -7.50
N MET A 143 0.47 -3.18 -7.60
CA MET A 143 -0.34 -3.68 -6.49
C MET A 143 -1.51 -4.52 -6.92
N PHE A 144 -1.85 -5.50 -6.07
CA PHE A 144 -3.14 -6.16 -6.09
C PHE A 144 -4.16 -5.29 -5.34
N SER A 145 -5.35 -5.11 -5.92
CA SER A 145 -6.40 -4.33 -5.29
C SER A 145 -7.78 -4.59 -5.88
N LYS A 146 -8.82 -4.24 -5.11
CA LYS A 146 -10.16 -4.07 -5.67
C LYS A 146 -10.13 -2.93 -6.70
N LEU A 147 -10.89 -3.06 -7.79
CA LEU A 147 -10.92 -2.06 -8.87
C LEU A 147 -11.83 -0.86 -8.59
N LYS A 148 -12.40 -0.74 -7.40
CA LYS A 148 -13.32 0.36 -7.02
C LYS A 148 -12.73 1.76 -7.29
N TYR A 149 -11.42 1.95 -7.05
CA TYR A 149 -10.77 3.26 -7.20
C TYR A 149 -10.73 3.75 -8.67
N ILE A 150 -10.90 2.86 -9.63
CA ILE A 150 -10.90 3.21 -11.06
C ILE A 150 -12.13 4.02 -11.44
N ASN A 151 -13.33 3.58 -11.04
CA ASN A 151 -14.58 4.16 -11.54
C ASN A 151 -15.68 4.35 -10.50
N ALA A 152 -15.58 3.81 -9.29
CA ALA A 152 -16.66 3.95 -8.32
C ALA A 152 -16.83 5.42 -7.86
N PRO A 153 -18.08 5.92 -7.69
CA PRO A 153 -18.34 7.33 -7.34
C PRO A 153 -17.73 7.76 -6.02
N ASN A 154 -17.66 6.88 -5.03
CA ASN A 154 -17.07 7.19 -3.71
C ASN A 154 -15.55 7.37 -3.75
N PHE A 155 -14.89 7.09 -4.89
CA PHE A 155 -13.46 7.33 -5.12
C PHE A 155 -13.18 8.57 -5.99
N GLU A 156 -14.17 9.38 -6.32
CA GLU A 156 -13.97 10.57 -7.14
C GLU A 156 -12.95 11.53 -6.54
N LYS A 157 -13.05 11.81 -5.23
CA LYS A 157 -12.08 12.67 -4.53
C LYS A 157 -10.68 12.08 -4.55
N PHE A 158 -10.55 10.76 -4.34
CA PHE A 158 -9.28 10.07 -4.44
C PHE A 158 -8.64 10.26 -5.83
N ARG A 159 -9.41 10.04 -6.90
CA ARG A 159 -8.91 10.21 -8.28
C ARG A 159 -8.50 11.65 -8.62
N LYS A 160 -9.10 12.65 -7.98
CA LYS A 160 -8.72 14.07 -8.15
C LYS A 160 -7.38 14.41 -7.48
N ILE A 161 -7.02 13.70 -6.41
CA ILE A 161 -5.80 13.95 -5.64
C ILE A 161 -4.65 13.06 -6.11
N TRP A 162 -4.93 11.77 -6.32
CA TRP A 162 -3.91 10.80 -6.68
C TRP A 162 -3.59 10.86 -8.17
N ASN A 163 -2.46 11.48 -8.51
CA ASN A 163 -1.96 11.60 -9.87
C ASN A 163 -1.05 10.42 -10.19
N ALA A 164 -1.48 9.56 -11.11
CA ALA A 164 -0.71 8.41 -11.55
C ALA A 164 -1.02 8.05 -13.00
N ASN A 165 0.00 7.66 -13.74
CA ASN A 165 -0.12 7.14 -15.10
C ASN A 165 -0.21 5.62 -15.04
N TYR A 166 -1.23 5.06 -15.68
CA TYR A 166 -1.36 3.62 -15.85
C TYR A 166 -0.29 3.07 -16.82
N LEU A 167 0.44 2.05 -16.39
CA LEU A 167 1.49 1.43 -17.19
C LEU A 167 1.11 0.06 -17.75
N GLY A 168 0.15 -0.62 -17.14
CA GLY A 168 -0.29 -1.94 -17.53
C GLY A 168 -0.74 -2.77 -16.34
N GLY A 169 -1.18 -3.99 -16.60
CA GLY A 169 -1.61 -4.90 -15.55
C GLY A 169 -2.46 -6.04 -16.08
N PHE A 170 -3.09 -6.77 -15.16
CA PHE A 170 -4.04 -7.82 -15.48
C PHE A 170 -5.08 -7.94 -14.36
N VAL A 171 -6.17 -8.63 -14.66
CA VAL A 171 -7.26 -8.89 -13.71
C VAL A 171 -7.38 -10.38 -13.47
N VAL A 172 -7.55 -10.75 -12.22
CA VAL A 172 -7.82 -12.13 -11.79
C VAL A 172 -9.09 -12.18 -10.95
N HIS A 173 -9.64 -13.36 -10.84
CA HIS A 173 -10.80 -13.59 -9.97
C HIS A 173 -10.35 -13.68 -8.49
N SER A 174 -11.15 -13.16 -7.55
CA SER A 174 -10.87 -13.22 -6.11
C SER A 174 -10.58 -14.64 -5.58
N LYS A 175 -11.13 -15.67 -6.21
CA LYS A 175 -10.87 -17.09 -5.89
C LYS A 175 -9.41 -17.54 -6.11
N ALA A 176 -8.59 -16.73 -6.82
CA ALA A 176 -7.16 -16.99 -6.94
C ALA A 176 -6.38 -16.68 -5.65
N PHE A 177 -7.03 -16.10 -4.65
CA PHE A 177 -6.43 -15.75 -3.36
C PHE A 177 -7.09 -16.55 -2.25
N ASP A 178 -6.28 -17.24 -1.45
CA ASP A 178 -6.76 -17.97 -0.29
C ASP A 178 -7.36 -17.01 0.75
N GLY A 179 -8.45 -17.45 1.38
CA GLY A 179 -9.12 -16.68 2.44
C GLY A 179 -10.05 -15.55 1.98
N LEU A 180 -10.08 -15.20 0.68
CA LEU A 180 -11.03 -14.21 0.18
C LEU A 180 -12.42 -14.79 -0.05
N LYS A 181 -13.42 -14.20 0.60
CA LYS A 181 -14.84 -14.55 0.42
C LYS A 181 -15.47 -13.60 -0.61
N GLY A 182 -16.30 -14.18 -1.50
CA GLY A 182 -17.03 -13.42 -2.51
C GLY A 182 -16.48 -13.57 -3.92
N ASN A 183 -17.24 -13.05 -4.89
CA ASN A 183 -16.95 -13.13 -6.33
C ASN A 183 -16.73 -11.70 -6.85
N PHE A 184 -15.51 -11.27 -6.97
CA PHE A 184 -15.15 -9.93 -7.48
C PHE A 184 -13.81 -9.96 -8.20
N PRO A 185 -13.58 -9.04 -9.15
CA PRO A 185 -12.29 -8.92 -9.80
C PRO A 185 -11.25 -8.27 -8.88
N ILE A 186 -10.03 -8.79 -8.94
CA ILE A 186 -8.84 -8.18 -8.35
C ILE A 186 -7.89 -7.81 -9.49
N GLY A 187 -7.48 -6.54 -9.55
CA GLY A 187 -6.49 -6.09 -10.50
C GLY A 187 -5.10 -6.14 -9.89
N PHE A 188 -4.12 -6.65 -10.65
CA PHE A 188 -2.73 -6.32 -10.46
C PHE A 188 -2.39 -5.20 -11.44
N LEU A 189 -2.37 -3.96 -10.96
CA LEU A 189 -2.20 -2.79 -11.79
C LEU A 189 -0.90 -2.06 -11.45
N ILE A 190 -0.21 -1.59 -12.49
CA ILE A 190 1.07 -0.90 -12.38
C ILE A 190 0.86 0.57 -12.73
N TRP A 191 1.29 1.44 -11.83
CA TRP A 191 1.13 2.87 -11.92
C TRP A 191 2.46 3.59 -11.73
N LYS A 192 2.68 4.66 -12.48
CA LYS A 192 3.74 5.62 -12.21
C LYS A 192 3.14 6.85 -11.54
N THR A 193 3.46 7.07 -10.27
CA THR A 193 3.01 8.25 -9.54
C THR A 193 3.80 9.49 -10.00
N ASN A 194 3.13 10.64 -10.05
CA ASN A 194 3.76 11.91 -10.39
C ASN A 194 2.98 13.09 -9.78
N LYS A 195 3.53 13.74 -8.76
CA LYS A 195 2.90 14.91 -8.14
C LYS A 195 2.78 16.13 -9.06
N ASN A 196 3.58 16.20 -10.11
CA ASN A 196 3.70 17.39 -10.93
C ASN A 196 2.83 17.37 -12.20
N VAL A 197 2.03 16.35 -12.42
CA VAL A 197 1.24 16.19 -13.64
C VAL A 197 -0.22 16.00 -13.31
N ASN A 198 -1.04 17.01 -13.57
CA ASN A 198 -2.51 16.95 -13.53
C ASN A 198 -3.07 16.25 -14.78
N GLN A 199 -2.60 15.04 -15.10
CA GLN A 199 -3.11 14.28 -16.23
C GLN A 199 -3.75 13.00 -15.76
N HIS A 200 -5.07 12.93 -15.87
CA HIS A 200 -5.81 11.69 -15.76
C HIS A 200 -5.75 10.97 -17.12
N THR A 201 -4.88 9.98 -17.22
CA THR A 201 -4.85 9.12 -18.40
C THR A 201 -5.95 8.06 -18.25
N PRO A 202 -6.94 8.03 -19.15
CA PRO A 202 -7.97 6.98 -19.11
C PRO A 202 -7.34 5.61 -19.36
N ILE A 203 -7.73 4.62 -18.56
CA ILE A 203 -7.38 3.22 -18.80
C ILE A 203 -8.19 2.75 -20.00
N LYS A 204 -7.52 2.37 -21.07
CA LYS A 204 -8.16 1.85 -22.28
C LYS A 204 -8.27 0.32 -22.26
N GLU A 205 -7.27 -0.34 -21.67
CA GLU A 205 -7.19 -1.81 -21.58
C GLU A 205 -6.52 -2.19 -20.25
N VAL A 206 -6.96 -3.33 -19.70
CA VAL A 206 -6.38 -3.97 -18.51
C VAL A 206 -6.08 -5.42 -18.83
#